data_e3b6984d43cfc3579a7656f1e96fa90d
#
_entry.id   e3b6984d43cfc3579a7656f1e96fa90d
#
_cell.length_a   1.000
_cell.length_b   1.000
_cell.length_c   1.000
_cell.angle_alpha   90.00
_cell.angle_beta   90.00
_cell.angle_gamma   90.00
#
_symmetry.space_group_name_H-M   'P 1'
#
loop_
_entity.id
_entity.type
_entity.pdbx_description
1 polymer ?
#
loop_
_entity_poly.entity_id
_entity_poly.type
_entity_poly.pdbx_seq_one_letter_code
_entity_poly.pdbx_strand_id
1 'polypeptide(L)'
;MKTRIFRSCLLALGLAALPAMGQDAPDPEALSQRASMDGRIQARDGKAIYEQVCQGCHMSEGRGAVGAGNYPALAGNPKAASAPYLAVTILKGRRNMPAFGSDRSQELFVGQSWMDDEQVAAVVNYLRTNLGNRYTDPISAADVAALRDPTGDRR
;
A
#
# COMPACT_ATOMS: atom_id res chain seq x y z
N MET A 1 75.92 -19.91 38.44
CA MET A 1 74.60 -20.57 38.42
C MET A 1 73.58 -19.45 38.31
N LYS A 2 72.86 -19.32 37.15
CA LYS A 2 71.85 -18.25 36.88
C LYS A 2 70.50 -18.88 36.78
N THR A 3 69.66 -18.65 37.77
CA THR A 3 68.29 -19.16 37.86
C THR A 3 67.37 -18.27 37.01
N ARG A 4 66.76 -18.80 35.98
CA ARG A 4 65.76 -18.12 35.14
C ARG A 4 64.39 -18.32 35.73
N ILE A 5 63.71 -17.26 36.11
CA ILE A 5 62.36 -17.23 36.59
C ILE A 5 61.44 -17.11 35.36
N PHE A 6 60.65 -18.16 35.08
CA PHE A 6 59.60 -18.12 34.07
C PHE A 6 58.36 -17.43 34.65
N ARG A 7 58.04 -16.25 34.11
CA ARG A 7 56.78 -15.58 34.38
C ARG A 7 55.73 -16.13 33.42
N SER A 8 54.81 -16.98 33.95
CA SER A 8 53.61 -17.41 33.24
C SER A 8 52.65 -16.25 33.09
N CYS A 9 52.42 -15.82 31.86
CA CYS A 9 51.38 -14.82 31.51
C CYS A 9 50.07 -15.58 31.30
N LEU A 10 49.14 -15.50 32.26
CA LEU A 10 47.78 -15.97 32.11
C LEU A 10 46.98 -14.96 31.26
N LEU A 11 46.74 -15.29 30.00
CA LEU A 11 45.78 -14.59 29.17
C LEU A 11 44.37 -14.97 29.60
N ALA A 12 43.67 -14.07 30.28
CA ALA A 12 42.23 -14.20 30.53
C ALA A 12 41.50 -13.84 29.23
N LEU A 13 40.94 -14.83 28.55
CA LEU A 13 39.99 -14.60 27.45
C LEU A 13 38.68 -14.13 28.07
N GLY A 14 38.41 -12.83 27.96
CA GLY A 14 37.10 -12.24 28.26
C GLY A 14 36.10 -12.62 27.14
N LEU A 15 35.17 -13.49 27.47
CA LEU A 15 34.02 -13.81 26.62
C LEU A 15 33.05 -12.64 26.66
N ALA A 16 33.12 -11.75 25.68
CA ALA A 16 32.13 -10.68 25.51
C ALA A 16 30.81 -11.30 25.04
N ALA A 17 29.82 -11.35 25.93
CA ALA A 17 28.44 -11.71 25.55
C ALA A 17 27.88 -10.60 24.66
N LEU A 18 27.67 -10.91 23.39
CA LEU A 18 26.91 -10.05 22.47
C LEU A 18 25.44 -10.05 22.92
N PRO A 19 24.80 -8.87 23.01
CA PRO A 19 23.35 -8.82 23.23
C PRO A 19 22.65 -9.51 22.05
N ALA A 20 21.88 -10.54 22.32
CA ALA A 20 20.96 -11.11 21.34
C ALA A 20 19.94 -10.02 20.97
N MET A 21 20.08 -9.43 19.78
CA MET A 21 19.01 -8.64 19.19
C MET A 21 17.84 -9.60 18.98
N GLY A 22 16.85 -9.53 19.88
CA GLY A 22 15.58 -10.18 19.69
C GLY A 22 14.98 -9.64 18.38
N GLN A 23 14.95 -10.48 17.36
CA GLN A 23 14.12 -10.24 16.21
C GLN A 23 12.71 -10.50 16.72
N ASP A 24 11.96 -9.43 16.99
CA ASP A 24 10.54 -9.55 17.25
C ASP A 24 9.93 -10.27 16.05
N ALA A 25 9.56 -11.54 16.23
CA ALA A 25 8.85 -12.28 15.21
C ALA A 25 7.57 -11.49 14.90
N PRO A 26 7.25 -11.25 13.62
CA PRO A 26 6.06 -10.51 13.27
C PRO A 26 4.84 -11.20 13.88
N ASP A 27 3.97 -10.40 14.48
CA ASP A 27 2.73 -10.85 15.11
C ASP A 27 1.97 -11.78 14.14
N PRO A 28 1.64 -13.03 14.55
CA PRO A 28 0.89 -13.95 13.70
C PRO A 28 -0.46 -13.38 13.25
N GLU A 29 -1.07 -12.51 14.04
CA GLU A 29 -2.30 -11.82 13.71
C GLU A 29 -2.08 -10.76 12.63
N ALA A 30 -0.97 -10.02 12.66
CA ALA A 30 -0.55 -9.11 11.61
C ALA A 30 -0.22 -9.84 10.29
N LEU A 31 0.30 -11.05 10.35
CA LEU A 31 0.52 -11.90 9.16
C LEU A 31 -0.80 -12.44 8.61
N SER A 32 -1.74 -12.81 9.48
CA SER A 32 -3.07 -13.27 9.09
C SER A 32 -3.89 -12.17 8.41
N GLN A 33 -3.78 -10.93 8.88
CA GLN A 33 -4.41 -9.77 8.25
C GLN A 33 -3.83 -9.43 6.87
N ARG A 34 -2.60 -9.79 6.59
CA ARG A 34 -1.96 -9.62 5.27
C ARG A 34 -2.35 -10.70 4.27
N ALA A 35 -2.83 -11.80 4.75
CA ALA A 35 -3.20 -12.97 3.96
C ALA A 35 -4.71 -13.15 3.82
N SER A 36 -5.49 -12.08 3.67
CA SER A 36 -6.87 -12.24 3.26
C SER A 36 -6.88 -12.81 1.84
N MET A 37 -7.19 -14.10 1.75
CA MET A 37 -7.23 -14.83 0.47
C MET A 37 -8.32 -14.32 -0.48
N ASP A 38 -9.21 -13.44 -0.02
CA ASP A 38 -10.28 -12.82 -0.79
C ASP A 38 -9.83 -11.63 -1.65
N GLY A 39 -8.55 -11.24 -1.58
CA GLY A 39 -8.02 -10.09 -2.31
C GLY A 39 -8.52 -8.73 -1.80
N ARG A 40 -9.30 -8.70 -0.72
CA ARG A 40 -9.81 -7.46 -0.16
C ARG A 40 -8.71 -6.64 0.50
N ILE A 41 -8.64 -5.36 0.15
CA ILE A 41 -7.72 -4.41 0.79
C ILE A 41 -8.23 -4.14 2.21
N GLN A 42 -7.38 -4.34 3.21
CA GLN A 42 -7.77 -4.16 4.63
C GLN A 42 -7.67 -2.71 5.09
N ALA A 43 -6.80 -1.91 4.49
CA ALA A 43 -6.67 -0.50 4.82
C ALA A 43 -7.96 0.27 4.57
N ARG A 44 -8.33 1.17 5.48
CA ARG A 44 -9.53 2.02 5.40
C ARG A 44 -9.18 3.50 5.21
N ASP A 45 -8.00 3.89 5.63
CA ASP A 45 -7.49 5.24 5.46
C ASP A 45 -6.92 5.44 4.05
N GLY A 46 -7.22 6.58 3.44
CA GLY A 46 -6.83 6.84 2.05
C GLY A 46 -5.32 6.88 1.81
N LYS A 47 -4.54 7.34 2.80
CA LYS A 47 -3.08 7.31 2.75
C LYS A 47 -2.57 5.87 2.81
N ALA A 48 -3.08 5.08 3.76
CA ALA A 48 -2.70 3.68 3.92
C ALA A 48 -3.07 2.86 2.67
N ILE A 49 -4.23 3.09 2.05
CA ILE A 49 -4.61 2.46 0.77
C ILE A 49 -3.62 2.85 -0.32
N TYR A 50 -3.27 4.14 -0.42
CA TYR A 50 -2.30 4.61 -1.40
C TYR A 50 -0.95 3.90 -1.25
N GLU A 51 -0.43 3.85 -0.03
CA GLU A 51 0.86 3.23 0.29
C GLU A 51 0.87 1.71 0.06
N GLN A 52 -0.25 1.02 0.31
CA GLN A 52 -0.32 -0.43 0.13
C GLN A 52 -0.53 -0.84 -1.33
N VAL A 53 -1.23 -0.05 -2.12
CA VAL A 53 -1.70 -0.44 -3.45
C VAL A 53 -1.16 0.47 -4.55
N CYS A 54 -1.38 1.76 -4.45
CA CYS A 54 -1.17 2.69 -5.56
C CYS A 54 0.30 3.02 -5.80
N GLN A 55 1.07 3.18 -4.71
CA GLN A 55 2.47 3.59 -4.78
C GLN A 55 3.37 2.58 -5.50
N GLY A 56 2.98 1.31 -5.55
CA GLY A 56 3.73 0.28 -6.28
C GLY A 56 3.94 0.63 -7.77
N CYS A 57 2.97 1.34 -8.34
CA CYS A 57 3.03 1.82 -9.72
C CYS A 57 3.25 3.34 -9.79
N HIS A 58 2.57 4.10 -8.93
CA HIS A 58 2.58 5.57 -8.99
C HIS A 58 3.69 6.22 -8.14
N MET A 59 4.56 5.44 -7.49
CA MET A 59 5.66 5.83 -6.60
C MET A 59 5.17 6.51 -5.31
N SER A 60 5.99 6.52 -4.27
CA SER A 60 5.60 6.99 -2.92
C SER A 60 5.09 8.44 -2.88
N GLU A 61 5.59 9.30 -3.76
CA GLU A 61 5.20 10.71 -3.85
C GLU A 61 4.24 11.00 -5.03
N GLY A 62 3.70 9.97 -5.65
CA GLY A 62 2.80 10.14 -6.79
C GLY A 62 3.47 10.67 -8.06
N ARG A 63 4.79 10.58 -8.19
CA ARG A 63 5.52 11.11 -9.35
C ARG A 63 5.30 10.32 -10.63
N GLY A 64 4.78 9.09 -10.50
CA GLY A 64 4.70 8.17 -11.62
C GLY A 64 6.07 7.66 -12.05
N ALA A 65 6.10 6.87 -13.11
CA ALA A 65 7.33 6.34 -13.70
C ALA A 65 7.17 6.08 -15.19
N VAL A 66 8.30 6.15 -15.91
CA VAL A 66 8.45 5.77 -17.32
C VAL A 66 9.61 4.79 -17.41
N GLY A 67 9.39 3.68 -18.11
CA GLY A 67 10.38 2.61 -18.26
C GLY A 67 9.72 1.37 -18.85
N ALA A 68 9.77 0.24 -18.15
CA ALA A 68 9.07 -0.98 -18.53
C ALA A 68 7.53 -0.82 -18.59
N GLY A 69 7.00 0.24 -17.96
CA GLY A 69 5.62 0.69 -18.04
C GLY A 69 5.54 2.21 -18.05
N ASN A 70 4.35 2.73 -18.33
CA ASN A 70 4.05 4.15 -18.25
C ASN A 70 3.00 4.37 -17.16
N TYR A 71 3.44 4.84 -16.00
CA TYR A 71 2.61 5.12 -14.85
C TYR A 71 2.48 6.62 -14.68
N PRO A 72 1.29 7.21 -14.94
CA PRO A 72 1.13 8.67 -14.91
C PRO A 72 1.36 9.23 -13.50
N ALA A 73 1.90 10.44 -13.45
CA ALA A 73 1.99 11.18 -12.20
C ALA A 73 0.59 11.46 -11.65
N LEU A 74 0.43 11.25 -10.35
CA LEU A 74 -0.75 11.67 -9.57
C LEU A 74 -0.47 12.99 -8.83
N ALA A 75 0.81 13.28 -8.59
CA ALA A 75 1.26 14.52 -7.99
C ALA A 75 0.96 15.72 -8.92
N GLY A 76 0.27 16.73 -8.38
CA GLY A 76 -0.07 17.93 -9.13
C GLY A 76 -0.92 17.66 -10.38
N ASN A 77 -1.66 16.56 -10.43
CA ASN A 77 -2.38 16.15 -11.63
C ASN A 77 -3.71 16.90 -11.78
N PRO A 78 -3.90 17.68 -12.86
CA PRO A 78 -5.14 18.44 -13.06
C PRO A 78 -6.40 17.57 -13.16
N LYS A 79 -6.28 16.28 -13.51
CA LYS A 79 -7.41 15.34 -13.51
C LYS A 79 -7.93 15.04 -12.11
N ALA A 80 -7.15 15.31 -11.07
CA ALA A 80 -7.60 15.21 -9.67
C ALA A 80 -8.70 16.26 -9.34
N ALA A 81 -8.92 17.26 -10.19
CA ALA A 81 -10.07 18.17 -10.06
C ALA A 81 -11.42 17.43 -10.11
N SER A 82 -11.51 16.33 -10.85
CA SER A 82 -12.73 15.54 -10.95
C SER A 82 -12.67 14.30 -10.07
N ALA A 83 -13.33 14.35 -8.90
CA ALA A 83 -13.48 13.20 -8.02
C ALA A 83 -14.18 12.01 -8.71
N PRO A 84 -15.28 12.20 -9.47
CA PRO A 84 -15.93 11.13 -10.21
C PRO A 84 -15.00 10.48 -11.25
N TYR A 85 -14.16 11.25 -11.93
CA TYR A 85 -13.20 10.69 -12.89
C TYR A 85 -12.18 9.78 -12.21
N LEU A 86 -11.65 10.17 -11.05
CA LEU A 86 -10.72 9.33 -10.29
C LEU A 86 -11.42 8.07 -9.79
N ALA A 87 -12.63 8.21 -9.22
CA ALA A 87 -13.40 7.07 -8.72
C ALA A 87 -13.69 6.07 -9.84
N VAL A 88 -14.20 6.49 -10.98
CA VAL A 88 -14.47 5.59 -12.13
C VAL A 88 -13.18 4.97 -12.66
N THR A 89 -12.06 5.69 -12.65
CA THR A 89 -10.76 5.15 -13.08
C THR A 89 -10.29 4.04 -12.15
N ILE A 90 -10.47 4.20 -10.83
CA ILE A 90 -10.13 3.17 -9.84
C ILE A 90 -11.09 1.98 -9.95
N LEU A 91 -12.40 2.24 -10.05
CA LEU A 91 -13.41 1.20 -10.13
C LEU A 91 -13.25 0.30 -11.36
N LYS A 92 -13.04 0.90 -12.53
CA LYS A 92 -13.07 0.20 -13.82
C LYS A 92 -11.69 -0.08 -14.41
N GLY A 93 -10.64 0.48 -13.80
CA GLY A 93 -9.31 0.45 -14.38
C GLY A 93 -9.20 1.31 -15.65
N ARG A 94 -7.98 1.45 -16.15
CA ARG A 94 -7.75 2.17 -17.40
C ARG A 94 -6.44 1.73 -18.05
N ARG A 95 -6.46 1.23 -19.27
CA ARG A 95 -5.28 0.69 -19.96
C ARG A 95 -4.63 -0.42 -19.11
N ASN A 96 -3.37 -0.23 -18.67
CA ASN A 96 -2.65 -1.19 -17.83
C ASN A 96 -2.95 -1.06 -16.33
N MET A 97 -3.73 -0.06 -15.90
CA MET A 97 -4.19 0.05 -14.52
C MET A 97 -5.33 -0.94 -14.29
N PRO A 98 -5.22 -1.86 -13.33
CA PRO A 98 -6.28 -2.82 -13.05
C PRO A 98 -7.54 -2.13 -12.50
N ALA A 99 -8.68 -2.83 -12.59
CA ALA A 99 -9.90 -2.43 -11.96
C ALA A 99 -9.91 -2.89 -10.50
N PHE A 100 -10.29 -2.00 -9.59
CA PHE A 100 -10.40 -2.29 -8.14
C PHE A 100 -11.86 -2.31 -7.66
N GLY A 101 -12.82 -2.19 -8.58
CA GLY A 101 -14.24 -2.03 -8.25
C GLY A 101 -15.03 -3.32 -8.09
N SER A 102 -14.49 -4.46 -8.43
CA SER A 102 -15.22 -5.74 -8.36
C SER A 102 -14.44 -6.76 -7.54
N ASP A 103 -15.19 -7.50 -6.71
CA ASP A 103 -14.66 -8.71 -6.09
C ASP A 103 -14.50 -9.78 -7.17
N ARG A 104 -13.27 -10.06 -7.52
CA ARG A 104 -12.89 -11.10 -8.47
C ARG A 104 -12.21 -12.30 -7.78
N SER A 105 -12.38 -12.43 -6.47
CA SER A 105 -11.83 -13.53 -5.69
C SER A 105 -12.23 -14.92 -6.21
N GLN A 106 -13.36 -14.98 -6.92
CA GLN A 106 -13.86 -16.21 -7.57
C GLN A 106 -13.22 -16.49 -8.94
N GLU A 107 -12.46 -15.55 -9.51
CA GLU A 107 -11.75 -15.78 -10.76
C GLU A 107 -10.42 -16.46 -10.50
N LEU A 108 -10.30 -17.68 -10.95
CA LEU A 108 -9.32 -18.73 -10.57
C LEU A 108 -7.84 -18.38 -10.68
N PHE A 109 -7.42 -17.24 -11.18
CA PHE A 109 -5.99 -16.94 -11.38
C PHE A 109 -5.58 -15.48 -11.15
N VAL A 110 -6.45 -14.66 -10.58
CA VAL A 110 -6.13 -13.24 -10.42
C VAL A 110 -6.48 -12.81 -9.01
N GLY A 111 -5.52 -12.88 -8.10
CA GLY A 111 -5.59 -12.22 -6.79
C GLY A 111 -5.62 -10.70 -6.98
N GLN A 112 -6.66 -10.18 -7.64
CA GLN A 112 -6.84 -8.74 -7.80
C GLN A 112 -7.41 -8.18 -6.51
N SER A 113 -6.65 -7.28 -5.91
CA SER A 113 -7.11 -6.48 -4.80
C SER A 113 -8.35 -5.67 -5.22
N TRP A 114 -9.39 -5.67 -4.38
CA TRP A 114 -10.59 -4.90 -4.62
C TRP A 114 -10.92 -3.97 -3.44
N MET A 115 -11.68 -2.94 -3.72
CA MET A 115 -12.06 -1.88 -2.79
C MET A 115 -13.57 -1.76 -2.72
N ASP A 116 -14.10 -1.57 -1.51
CA ASP A 116 -15.47 -1.13 -1.30
C ASP A 116 -15.60 0.39 -1.56
N ASP A 117 -16.82 0.91 -1.49
CA ASP A 117 -17.12 2.29 -1.85
C ASP A 117 -16.49 3.29 -0.88
N GLU A 118 -16.40 2.95 0.41
CA GLU A 118 -15.73 3.75 1.43
C GLU A 118 -14.23 3.85 1.15
N GLN A 119 -13.60 2.75 0.76
CA GLN A 119 -12.18 2.71 0.44
C GLN A 119 -11.85 3.52 -0.83
N VAL A 120 -12.68 3.40 -1.85
CA VAL A 120 -12.52 4.21 -3.07
C VAL A 120 -12.70 5.70 -2.75
N ALA A 121 -13.72 6.08 -1.97
CA ALA A 121 -13.92 7.46 -1.54
C ALA A 121 -12.70 7.97 -0.73
N ALA A 122 -12.21 7.18 0.22
CA ALA A 122 -11.07 7.55 1.06
C ALA A 122 -9.81 7.81 0.24
N VAL A 123 -9.44 6.90 -0.69
CA VAL A 123 -8.24 7.09 -1.50
C VAL A 123 -8.40 8.21 -2.53
N VAL A 124 -9.58 8.41 -3.11
CA VAL A 124 -9.84 9.55 -4.01
C VAL A 124 -9.67 10.87 -3.28
N ASN A 125 -10.24 11.00 -2.08
CA ASN A 125 -10.11 12.20 -1.27
C ASN A 125 -8.64 12.44 -0.87
N TYR A 126 -7.90 11.39 -0.49
CA TYR A 126 -6.47 11.50 -0.22
C TYR A 126 -5.69 12.01 -1.44
N LEU A 127 -5.90 11.44 -2.63
CA LEU A 127 -5.24 11.87 -3.86
C LEU A 127 -5.53 13.33 -4.19
N ARG A 128 -6.75 13.79 -3.92
CA ARG A 128 -7.22 15.14 -4.24
C ARG A 128 -6.68 16.21 -3.30
N THR A 129 -6.42 15.85 -2.06
CA THR A 129 -5.94 16.80 -1.02
C THR A 129 -4.45 16.70 -0.74
N ASN A 130 -3.77 15.68 -1.25
CA ASN A 130 -2.36 15.41 -1.01
C ASN A 130 -1.57 15.34 -2.33
N LEU A 131 -0.32 14.93 -2.27
CA LEU A 131 0.56 14.78 -3.42
C LEU A 131 0.66 16.07 -4.27
N GLY A 132 0.61 17.25 -3.64
CA GLY A 132 0.63 18.54 -4.31
C GLY A 132 -0.71 18.97 -4.94
N ASN A 133 -1.74 18.15 -4.84
CA ASN A 133 -3.12 18.50 -5.21
C ASN A 133 -3.80 19.25 -4.06
N ARG A 134 -4.80 20.08 -4.37
CA ARG A 134 -5.47 20.98 -3.38
C ARG A 134 -6.97 21.09 -3.61
N TYR A 135 -7.63 20.03 -4.03
CA TYR A 135 -9.07 19.99 -4.26
C TYR A 135 -9.79 19.53 -3.00
N THR A 136 -10.62 20.37 -2.40
CA THR A 136 -11.16 20.16 -1.05
C THR A 136 -12.61 19.66 -1.00
N ASP A 137 -13.31 19.62 -2.14
CA ASP A 137 -14.66 19.07 -2.25
C ASP A 137 -14.58 17.52 -2.20
N PRO A 138 -15.06 16.88 -1.13
CA PRO A 138 -14.92 15.44 -0.98
C PRO A 138 -15.96 14.68 -1.83
N ILE A 139 -15.61 13.43 -2.20
CA ILE A 139 -16.57 12.44 -2.68
C ILE A 139 -16.98 11.52 -1.52
N SER A 140 -18.25 11.17 -1.44
CA SER A 140 -18.77 10.23 -0.46
C SER A 140 -18.80 8.78 -0.98
N ALA A 141 -18.94 7.81 -0.08
CA ALA A 141 -19.17 6.42 -0.46
C ALA A 141 -20.46 6.25 -1.27
N ALA A 142 -21.50 7.02 -0.98
CA ALA A 142 -22.76 7.00 -1.74
C ALA A 142 -22.57 7.47 -3.18
N ASP A 143 -21.73 8.50 -3.40
CA ASP A 143 -21.40 8.95 -4.74
C ASP A 143 -20.61 7.88 -5.51
N VAL A 144 -19.68 7.20 -4.84
CA VAL A 144 -18.93 6.07 -5.44
C VAL A 144 -19.85 4.93 -5.80
N ALA A 145 -20.79 4.56 -4.92
CA ALA A 145 -21.79 3.51 -5.18
C ALA A 145 -22.61 3.84 -6.45
N ALA A 146 -23.03 5.08 -6.60
CA ALA A 146 -23.76 5.53 -7.80
C ALA A 146 -22.92 5.46 -9.09
N LEU A 147 -21.59 5.64 -8.99
CA LEU A 147 -20.66 5.50 -10.12
C LEU A 147 -20.33 4.04 -10.45
N ARG A 148 -20.40 3.15 -9.45
CA ARG A 148 -20.18 1.71 -9.62
C ARG A 148 -21.33 1.10 -10.43
N ASP A 149 -22.53 1.42 -10.07
CA ASP A 149 -23.75 0.96 -10.74
C ASP A 149 -24.64 2.15 -11.16
N PRO A 150 -24.32 2.77 -12.31
CA PRO A 150 -25.08 3.92 -12.80
C PRO A 150 -26.53 3.59 -13.22
N THR A 151 -26.89 2.30 -13.29
CA THR A 151 -28.26 1.86 -13.63
C THR A 151 -29.12 1.67 -12.39
N GLY A 152 -28.53 1.60 -11.20
CA GLY A 152 -29.23 1.32 -9.95
C GLY A 152 -29.73 -0.12 -9.83
N ASP A 153 -29.37 -1.00 -10.77
CA ASP A 153 -29.73 -2.42 -10.76
C ASP A 153 -28.75 -3.22 -9.88
N ARG A 154 -28.95 -3.16 -8.58
CA ARG A 154 -28.20 -3.99 -7.62
C ARG A 154 -28.74 -5.42 -7.67
N ARG A 155 -28.03 -6.27 -8.34
CA ARG A 155 -28.23 -7.73 -8.29
C ARG A 155 -27.47 -8.34 -7.15
#